data_1cf0ae790778840c3d35c3d400c3f659
#
_entry.id   1cf0ae790778840c3d35c3d400c3f659
#
_cell.length_a   1.000
_cell.length_b   1.000
_cell.length_c   1.000
_cell.angle_alpha   90.00
_cell.angle_beta   90.00
_cell.angle_gamma   90.00
#
_symmetry.space_group_name_H-M   'P 1'
#
loop_
_entity.id
_entity.type
_entity.pdbx_description
1 polymer ?
#
loop_
_entity_poly.entity_id
_entity_poly.type
_entity_poly.pdbx_seq_one_letter_code
_entity_poly.pdbx_strand_id
1 'polypeptide(L)'
;MSTTAAPPVTDAKTAAQKWVEGFTEGWRAPSGPDEFAAHFRPMLAPDVRLIQPQLPTAVGHRAFEDEFVKPLFALIPDLHGEVERWGSRGDTLYIELTLRGTLGGRPLSWRACDRVTLKDGVAIERESYLDPSPILAAVARAPRAWPRFLRVQARTALANISRRRTR
;
A
#
# COMPACT_ATOMS: atom_id res chain seq x y z
N MET A 1 -22.08 -8.79 -40.09
CA MET A 1 -20.84 -8.14 -39.58
C MET A 1 -21.26 -7.27 -38.41
N SER A 2 -21.14 -7.80 -37.16
CA SER A 2 -21.52 -7.07 -35.95
C SER A 2 -20.30 -6.35 -35.39
N THR A 3 -20.31 -5.03 -35.48
CA THR A 3 -19.30 -4.18 -34.89
C THR A 3 -19.55 -4.10 -33.38
N THR A 4 -18.75 -4.83 -32.60
CA THR A 4 -18.75 -4.68 -31.15
C THR A 4 -18.14 -3.31 -30.84
N ALA A 5 -18.96 -2.37 -30.39
CA ALA A 5 -18.52 -1.07 -29.93
C ALA A 5 -17.70 -1.26 -28.64
N ALA A 6 -16.49 -0.70 -28.63
CA ALA A 6 -15.69 -0.63 -27.41
C ALA A 6 -16.44 0.20 -26.35
N PRO A 7 -16.39 -0.19 -25.05
CA PRO A 7 -17.06 0.57 -23.99
C PRO A 7 -16.49 1.99 -23.94
N PRO A 8 -17.30 3.00 -23.58
CA PRO A 8 -16.89 4.39 -23.58
C PRO A 8 -15.74 4.61 -22.57
N VAL A 9 -14.66 5.19 -23.05
CA VAL A 9 -13.44 5.54 -22.31
C VAL A 9 -13.74 6.46 -21.09
N THR A 10 -14.91 7.09 -21.08
CA THR A 10 -15.37 8.01 -20.03
C THR A 10 -15.61 7.32 -18.68
N ASP A 11 -16.16 6.09 -18.65
CA ASP A 11 -16.48 5.40 -17.41
C ASP A 11 -15.24 4.88 -16.69
N ALA A 12 -14.26 4.35 -17.42
CA ALA A 12 -12.99 3.88 -16.86
C ALA A 12 -12.19 5.05 -16.24
N LYS A 13 -12.17 6.22 -16.89
CA LYS A 13 -11.49 7.42 -16.36
C LYS A 13 -12.16 7.93 -15.09
N THR A 14 -13.47 7.92 -15.00
CA THR A 14 -14.23 8.33 -13.82
C THR A 14 -14.01 7.38 -12.64
N ALA A 15 -13.98 6.05 -12.87
CA ALA A 15 -13.68 5.07 -11.83
C ALA A 15 -12.26 5.22 -11.28
N ALA A 16 -11.26 5.38 -12.17
CA ALA A 16 -9.88 5.65 -11.81
C ALA A 16 -9.74 6.92 -10.96
N GLN A 17 -10.36 8.00 -11.36
CA GLN A 17 -10.34 9.26 -10.63
C GLN A 17 -10.95 9.13 -9.24
N LYS A 18 -12.13 8.54 -9.11
CA LYS A 18 -12.78 8.31 -7.81
C LYS A 18 -11.92 7.45 -6.89
N TRP A 19 -11.29 6.43 -7.44
CA TRP A 19 -10.41 5.56 -6.66
C TRP A 19 -9.18 6.32 -6.13
N VAL A 20 -8.55 7.16 -6.96
CA VAL A 20 -7.40 7.98 -6.55
C VAL A 20 -7.78 9.06 -5.56
N GLU A 21 -8.96 9.65 -5.68
CA GLU A 21 -9.48 10.61 -4.69
C GLU A 21 -9.63 9.95 -3.31
N GLY A 22 -10.26 8.76 -3.26
CA GLY A 22 -10.35 7.97 -2.03
C GLY A 22 -8.98 7.55 -1.49
N PHE A 23 -8.06 7.14 -2.36
CA PHE A 23 -6.69 6.81 -1.98
C PHE A 23 -5.96 8.01 -1.35
N THR A 24 -6.09 9.18 -1.97
CA THR A 24 -5.51 10.44 -1.47
C THR A 24 -6.07 10.83 -0.11
N GLU A 25 -7.38 10.69 0.06
CA GLU A 25 -8.05 10.98 1.34
C GLU A 25 -7.57 10.04 2.46
N GLY A 26 -7.51 8.73 2.19
CA GLY A 26 -7.07 7.73 3.16
C GLY A 26 -5.61 7.91 3.62
N TRP A 27 -4.75 8.44 2.77
CA TRP A 27 -3.36 8.71 3.14
C TRP A 27 -3.13 10.06 3.79
N ARG A 28 -4.02 11.04 3.63
CA ARG A 28 -3.79 12.44 4.02
C ARG A 28 -3.49 12.62 5.52
N ALA A 29 -4.28 12.02 6.39
CA ALA A 29 -4.11 12.17 7.84
C ALA A 29 -4.87 11.08 8.60
N PRO A 30 -4.52 9.79 8.45
CA PRO A 30 -5.21 8.73 9.19
C PRO A 30 -4.93 8.85 10.69
N SER A 31 -5.96 8.71 11.51
CA SER A 31 -5.82 8.78 12.98
C SER A 31 -5.25 7.49 13.59
N GLY A 32 -5.07 6.45 12.78
CA GLY A 32 -4.45 5.20 13.20
C GLY A 32 -4.78 4.01 12.29
N PRO A 33 -4.34 2.81 12.67
CA PRO A 33 -4.45 1.62 11.84
C PRO A 33 -5.90 1.19 11.57
N ASP A 34 -6.79 1.33 12.53
CA ASP A 34 -8.17 0.85 12.41
C ASP A 34 -8.97 1.75 11.46
N GLU A 35 -8.82 3.08 11.58
CA GLU A 35 -9.44 4.03 10.65
C GLU A 35 -8.89 3.87 9.24
N PHE A 36 -7.58 3.76 9.10
CA PHE A 36 -6.93 3.51 7.82
C PHE A 36 -7.47 2.24 7.15
N ALA A 37 -7.55 1.14 7.90
CA ALA A 37 -8.06 -0.12 7.39
C ALA A 37 -9.55 -0.01 7.00
N ALA A 38 -10.37 0.63 7.82
CA ALA A 38 -11.80 0.82 7.54
C ALA A 38 -12.02 1.67 6.29
N HIS A 39 -11.21 2.73 6.09
CA HIS A 39 -11.28 3.59 4.92
C HIS A 39 -10.96 2.82 3.62
N PHE A 40 -9.86 2.04 3.63
CA PHE A 40 -9.42 1.32 2.43
C PHE A 40 -10.21 0.05 2.13
N ARG A 41 -10.81 -0.60 3.12
CA ARG A 41 -11.53 -1.88 2.94
C ARG A 41 -12.55 -1.87 1.78
N PRO A 42 -13.44 -0.87 1.62
CA PRO A 42 -14.39 -0.83 0.52
C PRO A 42 -13.76 -0.57 -0.85
N MET A 43 -12.51 -0.08 -0.88
CA MET A 43 -11.77 0.19 -2.10
C MET A 43 -10.96 -1.02 -2.61
N LEU A 44 -10.90 -2.08 -1.83
CA LEU A 44 -10.12 -3.29 -2.09
C LEU A 44 -11.04 -4.49 -2.34
N ALA A 45 -10.70 -5.32 -3.33
CA ALA A 45 -11.38 -6.58 -3.55
C ALA A 45 -11.20 -7.53 -2.34
N PRO A 46 -12.14 -8.46 -2.07
CA PRO A 46 -12.02 -9.40 -0.95
C PRO A 46 -10.73 -10.24 -0.95
N ASP A 47 -10.19 -10.52 -2.14
CA ASP A 47 -8.98 -11.30 -2.39
C ASP A 47 -7.81 -10.44 -2.89
N VAL A 48 -7.84 -9.13 -2.66
CA VAL A 48 -6.80 -8.19 -3.09
C VAL A 48 -5.40 -8.67 -2.75
N ARG A 49 -4.45 -8.44 -3.65
CA ARG A 49 -3.02 -8.73 -3.44
C ARG A 49 -2.25 -7.43 -3.23
N LEU A 50 -1.54 -7.35 -2.11
CA LEU A 50 -0.70 -6.20 -1.75
C LEU A 50 0.75 -6.65 -1.71
N ILE A 51 1.55 -6.12 -2.63
CA ILE A 51 2.95 -6.47 -2.84
C ILE A 51 3.78 -5.23 -2.56
N GLN A 52 4.73 -5.33 -1.64
CA GLN A 52 5.63 -4.23 -1.34
C GLN A 52 6.95 -4.72 -0.77
N PRO A 53 8.03 -3.93 -0.93
CA PRO A 53 9.32 -4.26 -0.35
C PRO A 53 9.24 -4.39 1.18
N GLN A 54 10.02 -5.29 1.75
CA GLN A 54 10.22 -5.45 3.20
C GLN A 54 9.02 -6.02 3.98
N LEU A 55 7.87 -6.26 3.34
CA LEU A 55 6.73 -6.92 3.98
C LEU A 55 6.32 -8.18 3.21
N PRO A 56 5.65 -9.14 3.86
CA PRO A 56 5.03 -10.26 3.15
C PRO A 56 3.97 -9.75 2.17
N THR A 57 3.75 -10.46 1.05
CA THR A 57 2.59 -10.20 0.21
C THR A 57 1.33 -10.49 1.01
N ALA A 58 0.52 -9.48 1.28
CA ALA A 58 -0.77 -9.64 1.92
C ALA A 58 -1.83 -10.04 0.88
N VAL A 59 -2.67 -11.03 1.21
CA VAL A 59 -3.77 -11.47 0.35
C VAL A 59 -5.07 -11.42 1.13
N GLY A 60 -6.02 -10.60 0.63
CA GLY A 60 -7.32 -10.37 1.24
C GLY A 60 -7.32 -9.37 2.39
N HIS A 61 -8.51 -8.96 2.82
CA HIS A 61 -8.71 -7.89 3.78
C HIS A 61 -8.05 -8.17 5.14
N ARG A 62 -8.12 -9.41 5.63
CA ARG A 62 -7.49 -9.76 6.92
C ARG A 62 -5.97 -9.61 6.88
N ALA A 63 -5.33 -10.09 5.81
CA ALA A 63 -3.89 -9.94 5.65
C ALA A 63 -3.49 -8.48 5.41
N PHE A 64 -4.32 -7.69 4.70
CA PHE A 64 -4.15 -6.26 4.60
C PHE A 64 -4.05 -5.59 5.97
N GLU A 65 -4.96 -5.92 6.89
CA GLU A 65 -4.95 -5.36 8.24
C GLU A 65 -3.76 -5.87 9.07
N ASP A 66 -3.57 -7.19 9.13
CA ASP A 66 -2.64 -7.83 10.07
C ASP A 66 -1.19 -7.82 9.61
N GLU A 67 -0.94 -7.90 8.28
CA GLU A 67 0.40 -8.02 7.72
C GLU A 67 0.92 -6.73 7.08
N PHE A 68 0.02 -5.77 6.78
CA PHE A 68 0.38 -4.48 6.22
C PHE A 68 0.10 -3.32 7.17
N VAL A 69 -1.18 -3.06 7.51
CA VAL A 69 -1.57 -1.84 8.23
C VAL A 69 -1.00 -1.81 9.64
N LYS A 70 -1.28 -2.84 10.46
CA LYS A 70 -0.84 -2.88 11.86
C LYS A 70 0.68 -2.81 12.03
N PRO A 71 1.51 -3.57 11.26
CA PRO A 71 2.96 -3.45 11.35
C PRO A 71 3.49 -2.08 10.96
N LEU A 72 2.90 -1.47 9.93
CA LEU A 72 3.31 -0.17 9.42
C LEU A 72 3.06 0.94 10.45
N PHE A 73 1.84 1.02 11.00
CA PHE A 73 1.50 2.00 12.05
C PHE A 73 2.14 1.68 13.41
N ALA A 74 2.45 0.42 13.72
CA ALA A 74 3.25 0.09 14.89
C ALA A 74 4.68 0.63 14.81
N LEU A 75 5.24 0.74 13.59
CA LEU A 75 6.57 1.30 13.34
C LEU A 75 6.54 2.82 13.27
N ILE A 76 5.55 3.39 12.58
CA ILE A 76 5.39 4.83 12.30
C ILE A 76 3.94 5.22 12.63
N PRO A 77 3.63 5.55 13.91
CA PRO A 77 2.25 5.79 14.35
C PRO A 77 1.55 6.99 13.71
N ASP A 78 2.32 8.00 13.30
CA ASP A 78 1.88 9.23 12.65
C ASP A 78 2.06 9.23 11.13
N LEU A 79 2.10 8.01 10.53
CA LEU A 79 2.28 7.85 9.10
C LEU A 79 1.13 8.49 8.32
N HIS A 80 1.50 9.33 7.38
CA HIS A 80 0.61 9.97 6.43
C HIS A 80 1.29 10.10 5.06
N GLY A 81 0.51 10.39 4.03
CA GLY A 81 1.01 10.49 2.67
C GLY A 81 0.35 11.60 1.88
N GLU A 82 1.09 12.09 0.90
CA GLU A 82 0.65 13.08 -0.07
C GLU A 82 0.82 12.53 -1.48
N VAL A 83 -0.26 12.44 -2.25
CA VAL A 83 -0.22 12.06 -3.66
C VAL A 83 0.28 13.27 -4.46
N GLU A 84 1.40 13.10 -5.16
CA GLU A 84 2.00 14.16 -5.98
C GLU A 84 1.41 14.19 -7.38
N ARG A 85 1.26 13.02 -7.97
CA ARG A 85 0.69 12.86 -9.32
C ARG A 85 0.24 11.42 -9.54
N TRP A 86 -0.60 11.24 -10.54
CA TRP A 86 -1.03 9.92 -10.97
C TRP A 86 -1.36 9.89 -12.45
N GLY A 87 -1.43 8.69 -13.01
CA GLY A 87 -1.86 8.44 -14.37
C GLY A 87 -2.47 7.06 -14.49
N SER A 88 -3.19 6.80 -15.57
CA SER A 88 -3.80 5.49 -15.83
C SER A 88 -3.57 5.01 -17.26
N ARG A 89 -3.48 3.70 -17.42
CA ARG A 89 -3.50 3.02 -18.71
C ARG A 89 -4.41 1.80 -18.60
N GLY A 90 -5.59 1.86 -19.22
CA GLY A 90 -6.63 0.85 -19.04
C GLY A 90 -7.03 0.79 -17.56
N ASP A 91 -7.04 -0.41 -16.99
CA ASP A 91 -7.41 -0.67 -15.59
C ASP A 91 -6.24 -0.47 -14.60
N THR A 92 -5.09 -0.03 -15.08
CA THR A 92 -3.89 0.13 -14.25
C THR A 92 -3.65 1.60 -13.94
N LEU A 93 -3.47 1.90 -12.65
CA LEU A 93 -3.07 3.20 -12.12
C LEU A 93 -1.61 3.19 -11.71
N TYR A 94 -0.96 4.33 -11.89
CA TYR A 94 0.38 4.62 -11.35
C TYR A 94 0.26 5.88 -10.50
N ILE A 95 0.58 5.78 -9.21
CA ILE A 95 0.37 6.84 -8.24
C ILE A 95 1.70 7.12 -7.56
N GLU A 96 2.25 8.31 -7.77
CA GLU A 96 3.42 8.79 -7.05
C GLU A 96 2.98 9.51 -5.78
N LEU A 97 3.58 9.12 -4.67
CA LEU A 97 3.29 9.70 -3.37
C LEU A 97 4.54 9.87 -2.52
N THR A 98 4.52 10.87 -1.68
CA THR A 98 5.51 11.05 -0.61
C THR A 98 4.87 10.67 0.73
N LEU A 99 5.49 9.72 1.39
CA LEU A 99 5.09 9.25 2.72
C LEU A 99 5.97 9.95 3.78
N ARG A 100 5.35 10.33 4.89
CA ARG A 100 5.99 11.03 6.01
C ARG A 100 5.52 10.45 7.33
N GLY A 101 6.36 10.56 8.35
CA GLY A 101 6.04 10.19 9.72
C GLY A 101 7.25 10.31 10.63
N THR A 102 7.15 9.77 11.84
CA THR A 102 8.21 9.83 12.85
C THR A 102 8.65 8.42 13.23
N LEU A 103 9.94 8.15 13.11
CA LEU A 103 10.53 6.88 13.51
C LEU A 103 11.61 7.13 14.57
N GLY A 104 11.42 6.55 15.76
CA GLY A 104 12.37 6.72 16.87
C GLY A 104 12.53 8.18 17.34
N GLY A 105 11.49 9.01 17.21
CA GLY A 105 11.49 10.43 17.57
C GLY A 105 12.12 11.35 16.51
N ARG A 106 12.40 10.84 15.32
CA ARG A 106 12.99 11.61 14.21
C ARG A 106 12.07 11.62 12.99
N PRO A 107 11.93 12.76 12.29
CA PRO A 107 11.14 12.81 11.08
C PRO A 107 11.75 11.89 10.00
N LEU A 108 10.86 11.21 9.28
CA LEU A 108 11.18 10.32 8.18
C LEU A 108 10.29 10.68 6.99
N SER A 109 10.89 10.68 5.79
CA SER A 109 10.16 10.87 4.55
C SER A 109 10.76 9.99 3.46
N TRP A 110 9.90 9.40 2.61
CA TRP A 110 10.34 8.65 1.42
C TRP A 110 9.29 8.73 0.32
N ARG A 111 9.73 8.50 -0.91
CA ARG A 111 8.85 8.48 -2.08
C ARG A 111 8.51 7.04 -2.45
N ALA A 112 7.32 6.86 -2.95
CA ALA A 112 6.84 5.59 -3.50
C ALA A 112 6.08 5.83 -4.80
N CYS A 113 6.04 4.80 -5.64
CA CYS A 113 5.13 4.70 -6.77
C CYS A 113 4.32 3.42 -6.62
N ASP A 114 3.02 3.54 -6.53
CA ASP A 114 2.11 2.42 -6.46
C ASP A 114 1.54 2.11 -7.83
N ARG A 115 1.68 0.87 -8.27
CA ARG A 115 0.93 0.31 -9.39
C ARG A 115 -0.31 -0.37 -8.84
N VAL A 116 -1.49 0.08 -9.25
CA VAL A 116 -2.76 -0.47 -8.80
C VAL A 116 -3.56 -0.96 -10.00
N THR A 117 -4.03 -2.20 -9.95
CA THR A 117 -4.93 -2.75 -10.96
C THR A 117 -6.35 -2.76 -10.40
N LEU A 118 -7.26 -2.10 -11.12
CA LEU A 118 -8.67 -2.03 -10.77
C LEU A 118 -9.48 -3.08 -11.55
N LYS A 119 -10.53 -3.58 -10.91
CA LYS A 119 -11.61 -4.34 -11.55
C LYS A 119 -12.91 -3.91 -10.89
N ASP A 120 -13.90 -3.55 -11.69
CA ASP A 120 -15.22 -3.10 -11.21
C ASP A 120 -15.14 -1.97 -10.14
N GLY A 121 -14.16 -1.07 -10.31
CA GLY A 121 -13.96 0.09 -9.42
C GLY A 121 -13.23 -0.20 -8.11
N VAL A 122 -12.81 -1.45 -7.83
CA VAL A 122 -12.01 -1.82 -6.65
C VAL A 122 -10.63 -2.34 -7.04
N ALA A 123 -9.64 -2.18 -6.18
CA ALA A 123 -8.30 -2.68 -6.41
C ALA A 123 -8.22 -4.19 -6.18
N ILE A 124 -7.78 -4.94 -7.19
CA ILE A 124 -7.48 -6.38 -7.10
C ILE A 124 -6.01 -6.65 -6.82
N GLU A 125 -5.13 -5.72 -7.17
CA GLU A 125 -3.69 -5.79 -6.90
C GLU A 125 -3.13 -4.39 -6.69
N ARG A 126 -2.23 -4.25 -5.72
CA ARG A 126 -1.37 -3.08 -5.53
C ARG A 126 0.06 -3.55 -5.33
N GLU A 127 0.96 -2.99 -6.12
CA GLU A 127 2.40 -3.21 -5.98
C GLU A 127 3.10 -1.87 -5.77
N SER A 128 3.83 -1.76 -4.66
CA SER A 128 4.57 -0.55 -4.29
C SER A 128 6.03 -0.65 -4.71
N TYR A 129 6.52 0.38 -5.37
CA TYR A 129 7.92 0.57 -5.74
C TYR A 129 8.47 1.73 -4.91
N LEU A 130 9.44 1.44 -4.07
CA LEU A 130 10.09 2.45 -3.24
C LEU A 130 11.56 2.10 -3.00
N ASP A 131 12.37 3.11 -2.73
CA ASP A 131 13.70 2.93 -2.20
C ASP A 131 13.60 2.70 -0.67
N PRO A 132 13.97 1.54 -0.14
CA PRO A 132 13.92 1.26 1.28
C PRO A 132 15.05 1.94 2.08
N SER A 133 16.06 2.50 1.42
CA SER A 133 17.27 3.04 2.06
C SER A 133 16.97 4.09 3.13
N PRO A 134 16.05 5.07 2.94
CA PRO A 134 15.72 6.04 3.98
C PRO A 134 15.13 5.39 5.23
N ILE A 135 14.27 4.39 5.05
CA ILE A 135 13.63 3.65 6.16
C ILE A 135 14.68 2.84 6.91
N LEU A 136 15.53 2.10 6.20
CA LEU A 136 16.60 1.28 6.80
C LEU A 136 17.61 2.15 7.56
N ALA A 137 17.99 3.28 6.99
CA ALA A 137 18.87 4.24 7.65
C ALA A 137 18.23 4.84 8.91
N ALA A 138 16.93 5.14 8.88
CA ALA A 138 16.19 5.63 10.04
C ALA A 138 16.10 4.56 11.15
N VAL A 139 15.80 3.31 10.79
CA VAL A 139 15.79 2.17 11.72
C VAL A 139 17.18 1.98 12.35
N ALA A 140 18.25 2.01 11.56
CA ALA A 140 19.62 1.84 12.08
C ALA A 140 19.98 2.89 13.14
N ARG A 141 19.47 4.13 12.98
CA ARG A 141 19.71 5.24 13.92
C ARG A 141 18.75 5.24 15.13
N ALA A 142 17.75 4.36 15.16
CA ALA A 142 16.73 4.29 16.20
C ALA A 142 16.72 2.92 16.92
N PRO A 143 17.68 2.64 17.84
CA PRO A 143 17.79 1.34 18.50
C PRO A 143 16.50 0.87 19.19
N ARG A 144 15.69 1.81 19.68
CA ARG A 144 14.39 1.50 20.30
C ARG A 144 13.36 0.95 19.31
N ALA A 145 13.53 1.18 17.99
CA ALA A 145 12.67 0.63 16.96
C ALA A 145 13.09 -0.79 16.51
N TRP A 146 14.33 -1.24 16.84
CA TRP A 146 14.87 -2.52 16.41
C TRP A 146 14.01 -3.73 16.78
N PRO A 147 13.50 -3.88 18.00
CA PRO A 147 12.70 -5.06 18.35
C PRO A 147 11.43 -5.18 17.50
N ARG A 148 10.81 -4.04 17.17
CA ARG A 148 9.61 -3.98 16.31
C ARG A 148 9.95 -4.29 14.85
N PHE A 149 11.01 -3.70 14.34
CA PHE A 149 11.49 -3.92 12.99
C PHE A 149 11.92 -5.38 12.77
N LEU A 150 12.73 -5.95 13.66
CA LEU A 150 13.18 -7.34 13.59
C LEU A 150 12.00 -8.32 13.65
N ARG A 151 10.97 -8.03 14.43
CA ARG A 151 9.75 -8.86 14.48
C ARG A 151 9.01 -8.88 13.15
N VAL A 152 8.91 -7.73 12.47
CA VAL A 152 8.32 -7.63 11.13
C VAL A 152 9.16 -8.42 10.13
N GLN A 153 10.50 -8.26 10.12
CA GLN A 153 11.39 -8.98 9.22
C GLN A 153 11.36 -10.49 9.44
N ALA A 154 11.32 -10.96 10.69
CA ALA A 154 11.20 -12.38 11.00
C ALA A 154 9.90 -12.99 10.45
N ARG A 155 8.77 -12.29 10.57
CA ARG A 155 7.49 -12.72 9.99
C ARG A 155 7.56 -12.80 8.46
N THR A 156 8.18 -11.81 7.82
CA THR A 156 8.39 -11.81 6.37
C THR A 156 9.24 -12.99 5.91
N ALA A 157 10.34 -13.28 6.60
CA ALA A 157 11.22 -14.41 6.29
C ALA A 157 10.48 -15.75 6.43
N LEU A 158 9.72 -15.94 7.51
CA LEU A 158 8.93 -17.16 7.74
C LEU A 158 7.84 -17.36 6.68
N ALA A 159 7.12 -16.29 6.31
CA ALA A 159 6.11 -16.33 5.26
C ALA A 159 6.69 -16.72 3.90
N ASN A 160 7.90 -16.24 3.58
CA ASN A 160 8.58 -16.57 2.33
C ASN A 160 9.10 -18.04 2.30
N ILE A 161 9.51 -18.57 3.45
CA ILE A 161 9.95 -19.97 3.56
C ILE A 161 8.76 -20.92 3.39
N SER A 162 7.63 -20.64 4.02
CA SER A 162 6.42 -21.47 3.90
C SER A 162 5.90 -21.54 2.45
N ARG A 163 5.94 -20.42 1.72
CA ARG A 163 5.54 -20.37 0.30
C ARG A 163 6.46 -21.16 -0.64
N ARG A 164 7.76 -21.29 -0.31
CA ARG A 164 8.69 -22.10 -1.10
C ARG A 164 8.50 -23.61 -0.91
N ARG A 165 7.89 -24.04 0.21
CA ARG A 165 7.62 -25.45 0.50
C ARG A 165 6.31 -25.96 -0.14
N THR A 166 5.44 -25.07 -0.61
CA THR A 166 4.14 -25.40 -1.24
C THR A 166 4.16 -25.29 -2.77
N ARG A 167 5.31 -25.07 -3.37
CA ARG A 167 5.59 -25.20 -4.81
C ARG A 167 6.46 -26.41 -5.08
#